data_9a94bff4d2e79d8d313e017970a2be1c
#
_entry.id   9a94bff4d2e79d8d313e017970a2be1c
#
_cell.length_a   1.000
_cell.length_b   1.000
_cell.length_c   1.000
_cell.angle_alpha   90.00
_cell.angle_beta   90.00
_cell.angle_gamma   90.00
#
_symmetry.space_group_name_H-M   'P 1'
#
loop_
_entity.id
_entity.type
_entity.pdbx_description
1 polymer ?
#
loop_
_entity_poly.entity_id
_entity_poly.type
_entity_poly.pdbx_seq_one_letter_code
_entity_poly.pdbx_strand_id
1 'polypeptide(L)'
;RISYSHVTDLYEKAKRDFPVTQEILDKIEKLDLYVIEKFRIAFGNRILKQLKNFVPVYVACGGTETEAIDYIFVTKVFRKFESLNLSLIRDEIRGLIAFMDVQFGKGSMKESIAYLQRLQKMY
;
A
#
# COMPACT_ATOMS: atom_id res chain seq x y z
N ARG A 1 -23.85 18.63 11.12
CA ARG A 1 -23.57 18.51 9.67
C ARG A 1 -22.13 18.93 9.37
N ILE A 2 -21.39 18.07 8.70
CA ILE A 2 -20.00 18.33 8.35
C ILE A 2 -19.96 19.10 7.02
N SER A 3 -19.33 20.29 7.03
CA SER A 3 -19.14 21.08 5.83
C SER A 3 -17.86 20.68 5.13
N TYR A 4 -17.70 21.08 3.86
CA TYR A 4 -16.49 20.83 3.10
C TYR A 4 -15.25 21.41 3.79
N SER A 5 -15.35 22.66 4.27
CA SER A 5 -14.23 23.30 4.96
C SER A 5 -13.86 22.57 6.25
N HIS A 6 -14.84 22.03 6.97
CA HIS A 6 -14.58 21.25 8.18
C HIS A 6 -13.80 19.96 7.85
N VAL A 7 -14.19 19.27 6.78
CA VAL A 7 -13.48 18.06 6.33
C VAL A 7 -12.05 18.40 5.93
N THR A 8 -11.86 19.51 5.20
CA THR A 8 -10.53 19.95 4.79
C THR A 8 -9.65 20.25 6.01
N ASP A 9 -10.21 20.90 7.03
CA ASP A 9 -9.49 21.21 8.26
C ASP A 9 -9.08 19.93 9.00
N LEU A 10 -9.95 18.91 9.02
CA LEU A 10 -9.62 17.62 9.63
C LEU A 10 -8.46 16.94 8.90
N TYR A 11 -8.44 16.96 7.57
CA TYR A 11 -7.34 16.40 6.79
C TYR A 11 -6.02 17.11 7.07
N GLU A 12 -6.05 18.44 7.09
CA GLU A 12 -4.85 19.22 7.38
C GLU A 12 -4.31 18.96 8.77
N LYS A 13 -5.20 18.88 9.75
CA LYS A 13 -4.82 18.57 11.13
C LYS A 13 -4.20 17.18 11.22
N ALA A 14 -4.81 16.18 10.57
CA ALA A 14 -4.31 14.81 10.59
C ALA A 14 -2.92 14.71 9.97
N LYS A 15 -2.67 15.38 8.85
CA LYS A 15 -1.36 15.40 8.22
C LYS A 15 -0.30 16.03 9.10
N ARG A 16 -0.67 17.06 9.85
CA ARG A 16 0.25 17.75 10.75
C ARG A 16 0.57 16.92 11.98
N ASP A 17 -0.45 16.28 12.57
CA ASP A 17 -0.32 15.53 13.82
C ASP A 17 0.21 14.11 13.61
N PHE A 18 -0.09 13.49 12.46
CA PHE A 18 0.27 12.11 12.14
C PHE A 18 0.89 11.97 10.75
N PRO A 19 1.99 12.70 10.48
CA PRO A 19 2.61 12.60 9.16
C PRO A 19 3.20 11.22 8.91
N VAL A 20 3.23 10.82 7.64
CA VAL A 20 3.88 9.56 7.27
C VAL A 20 5.38 9.69 7.55
N THR A 21 5.94 8.72 8.25
CA THR A 21 7.35 8.76 8.64
C THR A 21 8.27 8.51 7.44
N GLN A 22 9.48 9.01 7.51
CA GLN A 22 10.48 8.78 6.46
C GLN A 22 10.81 7.29 6.34
N GLU A 23 10.81 6.57 7.45
CA GLU A 23 11.03 5.12 7.44
C GLU A 23 10.01 4.40 6.57
N ILE A 24 8.73 4.77 6.71
CA ILE A 24 7.66 4.18 5.90
C ILE A 24 7.81 4.58 4.44
N LEU A 25 8.15 5.83 4.15
CA LEU A 25 8.35 6.29 2.78
C LEU A 25 9.49 5.54 2.10
N ASP A 26 10.57 5.27 2.84
CA ASP A 26 11.70 4.51 2.31
C ASP A 26 11.30 3.06 1.98
N LYS A 27 10.48 2.45 2.83
CA LYS A 27 9.97 1.10 2.58
C LYS A 27 9.07 1.05 1.36
N ILE A 28 8.23 2.06 1.18
CA ILE A 28 7.35 2.16 0.01
C ILE A 28 8.19 2.33 -1.26
N GLU A 29 9.23 3.15 -1.21
CA GLU A 29 10.12 3.33 -2.36
C GLU A 29 10.81 2.03 -2.74
N LYS A 30 11.30 1.28 -1.76
CA LYS A 30 11.91 -0.03 -2.01
C LYS A 30 10.92 -0.99 -2.64
N LEU A 31 9.67 -0.98 -2.18
CA LEU A 31 8.63 -1.82 -2.74
C LEU A 31 8.31 -1.42 -4.18
N ASP A 32 8.26 -0.12 -4.46
CA ASP A 32 8.04 0.37 -5.83
C ASP A 32 9.13 -0.14 -6.77
N LEU A 33 10.39 -0.02 -6.36
CA LEU A 33 11.51 -0.51 -7.17
C LEU A 33 11.43 -2.02 -7.39
N TYR A 34 11.04 -2.77 -6.37
CA TYR A 34 10.86 -4.21 -6.50
C TYR A 34 9.77 -4.56 -7.52
N VAL A 35 8.63 -3.88 -7.41
CA VAL A 35 7.50 -4.13 -8.31
C VAL A 35 7.83 -3.74 -9.75
N ILE A 36 8.55 -2.64 -9.94
CA ILE A 36 9.01 -2.23 -11.27
C ILE A 36 9.91 -3.31 -11.87
N GLU A 37 10.88 -3.78 -11.10
CA GLU A 37 11.85 -4.77 -11.59
C GLU A 37 11.20 -6.09 -11.92
N LYS A 38 10.32 -6.60 -11.06
CA LYS A 38 9.76 -7.94 -11.19
C LYS A 38 8.49 -8.01 -12.02
N PHE A 39 7.68 -6.96 -11.99
CA PHE A 39 6.35 -6.97 -12.61
C PHE A 39 6.19 -5.92 -13.70
N ARG A 40 7.16 -5.03 -13.86
CA ARG A 40 7.11 -3.93 -14.82
C ARG A 40 5.92 -2.99 -14.60
N ILE A 41 5.47 -2.89 -13.35
CA ILE A 41 4.41 -1.98 -12.94
C ILE A 41 4.99 -0.97 -11.97
N ALA A 42 4.76 0.32 -12.22
CA ALA A 42 5.16 1.38 -11.30
C ALA A 42 3.91 2.01 -10.72
N PHE A 43 3.87 2.22 -9.42
CA PHE A 43 2.76 2.97 -8.83
C PHE A 43 3.11 4.44 -8.58
N GLY A 44 4.38 4.79 -8.53
CA GLY A 44 4.89 6.15 -8.64
C GLY A 44 4.35 7.19 -7.66
N ASN A 45 4.51 8.45 -8.06
CA ASN A 45 4.19 9.60 -7.20
C ASN A 45 2.70 9.74 -6.88
N ARG A 46 1.83 9.28 -7.79
CA ARG A 46 0.37 9.37 -7.58
C ARG A 46 -0.05 8.58 -6.34
N ILE A 47 0.45 7.35 -6.22
CA ILE A 47 0.13 6.51 -5.07
C ILE A 47 0.79 7.05 -3.80
N LEU A 48 2.03 7.54 -3.90
CA LEU A 48 2.69 8.18 -2.77
C LEU A 48 1.88 9.36 -2.24
N LYS A 49 1.34 10.17 -3.14
CA LYS A 49 0.51 11.31 -2.76
C LYS A 49 -0.75 10.86 -2.06
N GLN A 50 -1.40 9.80 -2.57
CA GLN A 50 -2.58 9.22 -1.93
C GLN A 50 -2.26 8.70 -0.53
N LEU A 51 -1.11 8.03 -0.38
CA LEU A 51 -0.68 7.52 0.92
C LEU A 51 -0.45 8.66 1.91
N LYS A 52 0.23 9.72 1.49
CA LYS A 52 0.49 10.88 2.36
C LYS A 52 -0.78 11.56 2.83
N ASN A 53 -1.86 11.47 2.06
CA ASN A 53 -3.16 12.04 2.43
C ASN A 53 -3.99 11.06 3.28
N PHE A 54 -3.99 9.79 2.92
CA PHE A 54 -4.86 8.78 3.54
C PHE A 54 -4.33 8.27 4.88
N VAL A 55 -3.03 7.96 4.97
CA VAL A 55 -2.45 7.33 6.16
C VAL A 55 -2.63 8.19 7.42
N PRO A 56 -2.34 9.50 7.39
CA PRO A 56 -2.55 10.32 8.59
C PRO A 56 -3.98 10.34 9.07
N VAL A 57 -4.95 10.40 8.16
CA VAL A 57 -6.38 10.41 8.51
C VAL A 57 -6.77 9.07 9.15
N TYR A 58 -6.29 7.97 8.56
CA TYR A 58 -6.59 6.63 9.08
C TYR A 58 -6.03 6.45 10.50
N VAL A 59 -4.80 6.91 10.73
CA VAL A 59 -4.17 6.84 12.05
C VAL A 59 -4.90 7.72 13.04
N ALA A 60 -5.31 8.91 12.62
CA ALA A 60 -6.09 9.81 13.48
C ALA A 60 -7.42 9.20 13.91
N CYS A 61 -7.98 8.30 13.11
CA CYS A 61 -9.22 7.59 13.43
C CYS A 61 -9.00 6.32 14.25
N GLY A 62 -7.76 6.07 14.69
CA GLY A 62 -7.44 4.94 15.57
C GLY A 62 -6.82 3.73 14.90
N GLY A 63 -6.57 3.79 13.59
CA GLY A 63 -5.91 2.70 12.87
C GLY A 63 -4.40 2.81 12.92
N THR A 64 -3.71 1.87 12.28
CA THR A 64 -2.26 1.88 12.18
C THR A 64 -1.80 2.30 10.78
N GLU A 65 -0.55 2.78 10.70
CA GLU A 65 0.05 3.13 9.41
C GLU A 65 0.08 1.92 8.47
N THR A 66 0.46 0.76 8.98
CA THR A 66 0.58 -0.45 8.18
C THR A 66 -0.77 -0.89 7.61
N GLU A 67 -1.83 -0.81 8.41
CA GLU A 67 -3.18 -1.13 7.93
C GLU A 67 -3.62 -0.20 6.80
N ALA A 68 -3.32 1.10 6.93
CA ALA A 68 -3.67 2.09 5.91
C ALA A 68 -2.93 1.82 4.61
N ILE A 69 -1.63 1.52 4.70
CA ILE A 69 -0.80 1.21 3.54
C ILE A 69 -1.29 -0.06 2.85
N ASP A 70 -1.63 -1.07 3.65
CA ASP A 70 -2.16 -2.33 3.16
C ASP A 70 -3.44 -2.11 2.33
N TYR A 71 -4.36 -1.31 2.84
CA TYR A 71 -5.60 -0.99 2.14
C TYR A 71 -5.33 -0.31 0.79
N ILE A 72 -4.44 0.67 0.76
CA ILE A 72 -4.11 1.38 -0.48
C ILE A 72 -3.45 0.44 -1.49
N PHE A 73 -2.55 -0.42 -1.05
CA PHE A 73 -1.88 -1.35 -1.95
C PHE A 73 -2.85 -2.37 -2.55
N VAL A 74 -3.75 -2.94 -1.75
CA VAL A 74 -4.76 -3.88 -2.24
C VAL A 74 -5.65 -3.21 -3.28
N THR A 75 -6.12 -2.00 -3.00
CA THR A 75 -7.14 -1.36 -3.85
C THR A 75 -6.56 -0.62 -5.04
N LYS A 76 -5.33 -0.11 -4.95
CA LYS A 76 -4.78 0.77 -5.98
C LYS A 76 -3.57 0.22 -6.72
N VAL A 77 -2.83 -0.70 -6.12
CA VAL A 77 -1.60 -1.23 -6.71
C VAL A 77 -1.80 -2.66 -7.19
N PHE A 78 -2.12 -3.57 -6.28
CA PHE A 78 -2.14 -5.00 -6.60
C PHE A 78 -3.30 -5.42 -7.50
N ARG A 79 -4.35 -4.62 -7.57
CA ARG A 79 -5.44 -4.88 -8.52
C ARG A 79 -4.96 -4.86 -9.97
N LYS A 80 -3.91 -4.08 -10.24
CA LYS A 80 -3.33 -4.02 -11.58
C LYS A 80 -2.70 -5.35 -11.98
N PHE A 81 -2.36 -6.18 -11.02
CA PHE A 81 -1.77 -7.49 -11.28
C PHE A 81 -2.73 -8.44 -11.99
N GLU A 82 -4.04 -8.20 -11.90
CA GLU A 82 -5.04 -9.02 -12.58
C GLU A 82 -4.90 -8.95 -14.10
N SER A 83 -4.30 -7.89 -14.63
CA SER A 83 -4.08 -7.73 -16.06
C SER A 83 -2.79 -8.41 -16.55
N LEU A 84 -1.98 -8.93 -15.63
CA LEU A 84 -0.73 -9.61 -15.97
C LEU A 84 -0.97 -11.10 -16.24
N ASN A 85 -0.02 -11.73 -16.93
CA ASN A 85 -0.06 -13.18 -17.12
C ASN A 85 0.44 -13.85 -15.83
N LEU A 86 -0.49 -14.14 -14.92
CA LEU A 86 -0.18 -14.61 -13.58
C LEU A 86 0.48 -15.98 -13.57
N SER A 87 0.24 -16.81 -14.59
CA SER A 87 0.89 -18.12 -14.66
C SER A 87 2.40 -17.99 -14.87
N LEU A 88 2.85 -16.91 -15.50
CA LEU A 88 4.27 -16.67 -15.74
C LEU A 88 4.97 -15.96 -14.58
N ILE A 89 4.21 -15.32 -13.69
CA ILE A 89 4.80 -14.51 -12.62
C ILE A 89 4.47 -15.05 -11.22
N ARG A 90 4.01 -16.30 -11.14
CA ARG A 90 3.62 -16.90 -9.84
C ARG A 90 4.77 -16.86 -8.83
N ASP A 91 5.99 -17.18 -9.27
CA ASP A 91 7.14 -17.20 -8.38
C ASP A 91 7.50 -15.78 -7.92
N GLU A 92 7.35 -14.80 -8.80
CA GLU A 92 7.58 -13.39 -8.47
C GLU A 92 6.57 -12.90 -7.43
N ILE A 93 5.31 -13.37 -7.50
CA ILE A 93 4.30 -13.03 -6.50
C ILE A 93 4.71 -13.60 -5.14
N ARG A 94 5.19 -14.82 -5.11
CA ARG A 94 5.69 -15.43 -3.87
C ARG A 94 6.83 -14.62 -3.27
N GLY A 95 7.77 -14.18 -4.11
CA GLY A 95 8.86 -13.32 -3.71
C GLY A 95 8.39 -11.99 -3.19
N LEU A 96 7.35 -11.42 -3.80
CA LEU A 96 6.77 -10.15 -3.36
C LEU A 96 6.16 -10.28 -1.96
N ILE A 97 5.45 -11.38 -1.69
CA ILE A 97 4.87 -11.62 -0.37
C ILE A 97 5.99 -11.67 0.68
N ALA A 98 7.06 -12.42 0.39
CA ALA A 98 8.20 -12.51 1.29
C ALA A 98 8.87 -11.15 1.49
N PHE A 99 9.00 -10.36 0.44
CA PHE A 99 9.57 -9.02 0.51
C PHE A 99 8.76 -8.12 1.42
N MET A 100 7.42 -8.16 1.29
CA MET A 100 6.55 -7.34 2.13
C MET A 100 6.64 -7.76 3.61
N ASP A 101 6.76 -9.06 3.88
CA ASP A 101 6.92 -9.55 5.25
C ASP A 101 8.22 -9.01 5.87
N VAL A 102 9.29 -8.93 5.09
CA VAL A 102 10.57 -8.39 5.57
C VAL A 102 10.48 -6.89 5.80
N GLN A 103 9.87 -6.14 4.88
CA GLN A 103 9.82 -4.68 4.96
C GLN A 103 8.84 -4.15 6.01
N PHE A 104 7.68 -4.76 6.13
CA PHE A 104 6.59 -4.26 6.98
C PHE A 104 6.31 -5.12 8.20
N GLY A 105 6.98 -6.25 8.32
CA GLY A 105 6.74 -7.22 9.40
C GLY A 105 5.87 -8.38 8.93
N LYS A 106 6.21 -9.57 9.40
CA LYS A 106 5.52 -10.80 8.99
C LYS A 106 4.02 -10.72 9.32
N GLY A 107 3.20 -10.90 8.30
CA GLY A 107 1.75 -10.89 8.45
C GLY A 107 1.13 -9.51 8.65
N SER A 108 1.92 -8.43 8.59
CA SER A 108 1.40 -7.08 8.81
C SER A 108 0.52 -6.59 7.65
N MET A 109 0.88 -6.95 6.43
CA MET A 109 0.12 -6.57 5.22
C MET A 109 -0.91 -7.64 4.88
N LYS A 110 -1.82 -7.89 5.80
CA LYS A 110 -2.77 -9.03 5.74
C LYS A 110 -3.62 -9.06 4.49
N GLU A 111 -4.24 -7.93 4.14
CA GLU A 111 -5.14 -7.88 3.00
C GLU A 111 -4.40 -8.02 1.68
N SER A 112 -3.24 -7.38 1.58
CA SER A 112 -2.39 -7.47 0.39
C SER A 112 -1.91 -8.90 0.18
N ILE A 113 -1.43 -9.54 1.24
CA ILE A 113 -0.93 -10.91 1.16
C ILE A 113 -2.07 -11.87 0.79
N ALA A 114 -3.24 -11.72 1.42
CA ALA A 114 -4.39 -12.56 1.10
C ALA A 114 -4.82 -12.40 -0.35
N TYR A 115 -4.80 -11.18 -0.87
CA TYR A 115 -5.15 -10.89 -2.26
C TYR A 115 -4.15 -11.56 -3.22
N LEU A 116 -2.86 -11.42 -2.95
CA LEU A 116 -1.83 -12.02 -3.80
C LEU A 116 -1.88 -13.55 -3.75
N GLN A 117 -2.16 -14.12 -2.60
CA GLN A 117 -2.32 -15.57 -2.47
C GLN A 117 -3.51 -16.07 -3.28
N ARG A 118 -4.61 -15.31 -3.30
CA ARG A 118 -5.77 -15.66 -4.14
C ARG A 118 -5.42 -15.64 -5.62
N LEU A 119 -4.64 -14.64 -6.05
CA LEU A 119 -4.18 -14.58 -7.44
C LEU A 119 -3.35 -15.82 -7.82
N GLN A 120 -2.49 -16.29 -6.92
CA GLN A 120 -1.71 -17.49 -7.14
C GLN A 120 -2.59 -18.72 -7.32
N LYS A 121 -3.67 -18.82 -6.54
CA LYS A 121 -4.58 -19.98 -6.60
C LYS A 121 -5.46 -19.97 -7.84
N MET A 122 -5.74 -18.81 -8.41
CA MET A 122 -6.57 -18.70 -9.60
C MET A 122 -5.85 -19.16 -10.87
N TYR A 123 -4.55 -19.17 -10.83
CA TYR A 123 -3.71 -19.51 -11.97
C TYR A 123 -2.57 -20.42 -11.54
#